data_a4e4c9431124d8bc3679c711ab3ae2da
#
_entry.id   a4e4c9431124d8bc3679c711ab3ae2da
#
_cell.length_a   1.000
_cell.length_b   1.000
_cell.length_c   1.000
_cell.angle_alpha   90.00
_cell.angle_beta   90.00
_cell.angle_gamma   90.00
#
_symmetry.space_group_name_H-M   'P 1'
#
loop_
_entity.id
_entity.type
_entity.pdbx_description
1 polymer ?
#
loop_
_entity_poly.entity_id
_entity_poly.type
_entity_poly.pdbx_seq_one_letter_code
_entity_poly.pdbx_strand_id
1 'polypeptide(L)'
;MDELQLFLDRYPSTILKDSCNSMIFQLRGKLETKAWKGAELYFTTSKYQSASKALQQFMNDWPTSRYAEEAQFLVLKSQFLYAEQSTSRRQEERYADAIESYFTFAARFPESARLNEAEQFHRKSRTGLEKASTEQR
;
A
#
# COMPACT_ATOMS: atom_id res chain seq x y z
N MET A 1 1.01 -2.46 -24.21
CA MET A 1 -0.45 -2.58 -24.01
C MET A 1 -1.23 -1.91 -25.13
N ASP A 2 -0.85 -0.71 -25.52
CA ASP A 2 -1.55 0.04 -26.56
C ASP A 2 -1.52 -0.66 -27.92
N GLU A 3 -0.43 -1.35 -28.24
CA GLU A 3 -0.30 -2.11 -29.49
C GLU A 3 -1.32 -3.26 -29.58
N LEU A 4 -1.56 -3.97 -28.48
CA LEU A 4 -2.54 -5.03 -28.44
C LEU A 4 -3.95 -4.47 -28.56
N GLN A 5 -4.23 -3.33 -27.95
CA GLN A 5 -5.53 -2.69 -28.05
C GLN A 5 -5.80 -2.22 -29.47
N LEU A 6 -4.81 -1.63 -30.13
CA LEU A 6 -4.92 -1.25 -31.53
C LEU A 6 -5.18 -2.45 -32.44
N PHE A 7 -4.51 -3.56 -32.16
CA PHE A 7 -4.73 -4.81 -32.89
C PHE A 7 -6.17 -5.30 -32.74
N LEU A 8 -6.72 -5.27 -31.52
CA LEU A 8 -8.11 -5.68 -31.26
C LEU A 8 -9.12 -4.79 -31.99
N ASP A 9 -8.87 -3.48 -32.02
CA ASP A 9 -9.73 -2.52 -32.70
C ASP A 9 -9.71 -2.71 -34.21
N ARG A 10 -8.58 -3.12 -34.75
CA ARG A 10 -8.37 -3.27 -36.19
C ARG A 10 -8.89 -4.62 -36.72
N TYR A 11 -8.83 -5.67 -35.92
CA TYR A 11 -9.22 -7.03 -36.31
C TYR A 11 -10.20 -7.62 -35.30
N PRO A 12 -11.47 -7.22 -35.37
CA PRO A 12 -12.47 -7.67 -34.39
C PRO A 12 -13.01 -9.10 -34.67
N SER A 13 -12.11 -10.06 -34.83
CA SER A 13 -12.48 -11.47 -34.92
C SER A 13 -12.71 -12.01 -33.51
N THR A 14 -13.83 -12.70 -33.27
CA THR A 14 -14.23 -13.15 -31.94
C THR A 14 -13.17 -14.02 -31.27
N ILE A 15 -12.65 -15.04 -31.94
CA ILE A 15 -11.68 -15.97 -31.39
C ILE A 15 -10.35 -15.24 -31.10
N LEU A 16 -9.90 -14.43 -32.05
CA LEU A 16 -8.67 -13.68 -31.92
C LEU A 16 -8.78 -12.61 -30.84
N LYS A 17 -9.95 -11.97 -30.74
CA LYS A 17 -10.24 -10.97 -29.72
C LYS A 17 -10.17 -11.58 -28.31
N ASP A 18 -10.78 -12.74 -28.10
CA ASP A 18 -10.78 -13.43 -26.81
C ASP A 18 -9.35 -13.83 -26.43
N SER A 19 -8.58 -14.34 -27.38
CA SER A 19 -7.18 -14.70 -27.15
C SER A 19 -6.34 -13.49 -26.76
N CYS A 20 -6.50 -12.36 -27.46
CA CYS A 20 -5.80 -11.14 -27.15
C CYS A 20 -6.22 -10.55 -25.81
N ASN A 21 -7.50 -10.58 -25.49
CA ASN A 21 -8.01 -10.13 -24.18
C ASN A 21 -7.41 -10.95 -23.05
N SER A 22 -7.31 -12.27 -23.23
CA SER A 22 -6.68 -13.17 -22.26
C SER A 22 -5.21 -12.82 -22.06
N MET A 23 -4.49 -12.52 -23.14
CA MET A 23 -3.09 -12.10 -23.08
C MET A 23 -2.94 -10.78 -22.34
N ILE A 24 -3.80 -9.81 -22.61
CA ILE A 24 -3.80 -8.52 -21.92
C ILE A 24 -4.04 -8.70 -20.43
N PHE A 25 -5.01 -9.53 -20.06
CA PHE A 25 -5.33 -9.82 -18.67
C PHE A 25 -4.13 -10.44 -17.94
N GLN A 26 -3.47 -11.43 -18.55
CA GLN A 26 -2.29 -12.06 -17.99
C GLN A 26 -1.15 -11.08 -17.83
N LEU A 27 -0.94 -10.23 -18.83
CA LEU A 27 0.12 -9.23 -18.79
C LEU A 27 -0.10 -8.21 -17.67
N ARG A 28 -1.34 -7.75 -17.50
CA ARG A 28 -1.70 -6.84 -16.41
C ARG A 28 -1.44 -7.48 -15.06
N GLY A 29 -1.80 -8.75 -14.90
CA GLY A 29 -1.54 -9.49 -13.68
C GLY A 29 -0.06 -9.57 -13.32
N LYS A 30 0.78 -9.78 -14.33
CA LYS A 30 2.24 -9.82 -14.14
C LYS A 30 2.79 -8.44 -13.75
N LEU A 31 2.30 -7.39 -14.38
CA LEU A 31 2.70 -6.02 -14.08
C LEU A 31 2.27 -5.62 -12.66
N GLU A 32 1.06 -5.99 -12.26
CA GLU A 32 0.55 -5.74 -10.91
C GLU A 32 1.42 -6.43 -9.87
N THR A 33 1.72 -7.71 -10.07
CA THR A 33 2.56 -8.48 -9.16
C THR A 33 3.97 -7.91 -9.08
N LYS A 34 4.53 -7.49 -10.21
CA LYS A 34 5.86 -6.88 -10.25
C LYS A 34 5.88 -5.56 -9.46
N ALA A 35 4.85 -4.73 -9.64
CA ALA A 35 4.72 -3.47 -8.93
C ALA A 35 4.58 -3.71 -7.43
N TRP A 36 3.76 -4.70 -7.04
CA TRP A 36 3.59 -5.08 -5.64
C TRP A 36 4.90 -5.53 -5.01
N LYS A 37 5.62 -6.43 -5.67
CA LYS A 37 6.89 -6.95 -5.15
C LYS A 37 7.94 -5.84 -5.03
N GLY A 38 7.93 -4.90 -5.96
CA GLY A 38 8.83 -3.74 -5.90
C GLY A 38 8.56 -2.87 -4.68
N ALA A 39 7.29 -2.59 -4.40
CA ALA A 39 6.91 -1.81 -3.24
C ALA A 39 7.19 -2.57 -1.93
N GLU A 40 6.86 -3.86 -1.90
CA GLU A 40 7.11 -4.72 -0.74
C GLU A 40 8.61 -4.82 -0.42
N LEU A 41 9.45 -4.81 -1.43
CA LEU A 41 10.89 -4.89 -1.24
C LEU A 41 11.43 -3.75 -0.37
N TYR A 42 10.91 -2.55 -0.54
CA TYR A 42 11.30 -1.43 0.32
C TYR A 42 11.00 -1.71 1.78
N PHE A 43 9.85 -2.31 2.06
CA PHE A 43 9.49 -2.72 3.42
C PHE A 43 10.44 -3.80 3.94
N THR A 44 10.70 -4.84 3.15
CA THR A 44 11.55 -5.96 3.52
C THR A 44 12.98 -5.51 3.81
N THR A 45 13.47 -4.48 3.11
CA THR A 45 14.81 -3.94 3.32
C THR A 45 14.83 -2.81 4.37
N SER A 46 13.77 -2.67 5.13
CA SER A 46 13.64 -1.70 6.24
C SER A 46 13.71 -0.24 5.82
N LYS A 47 13.40 0.06 4.56
CA LYS A 47 13.32 1.42 4.04
C LYS A 47 11.90 1.94 4.19
N TYR A 48 11.50 2.21 5.42
CA TYR A 48 10.09 2.43 5.76
C TYR A 48 9.48 3.67 5.12
N GLN A 49 10.22 4.76 5.02
CA GLN A 49 9.71 5.96 4.35
C GLN A 49 9.44 5.69 2.87
N SER A 50 10.40 5.08 2.20
CA SER A 50 10.26 4.70 0.79
C SER A 50 9.17 3.66 0.60
N ALA A 51 9.05 2.70 1.53
CA ALA A 51 8.02 1.68 1.50
C ALA A 51 6.63 2.31 1.56
N SER A 52 6.41 3.23 2.49
CA SER A 52 5.13 3.93 2.62
C SER A 52 4.74 4.63 1.32
N LYS A 53 5.67 5.36 0.72
CA LYS A 53 5.42 6.08 -0.53
C LYS A 53 5.16 5.13 -1.70
N ALA A 54 5.97 4.08 -1.82
CA ALA A 54 5.84 3.11 -2.91
C ALA A 54 4.53 2.33 -2.81
N LEU A 55 4.13 1.95 -1.60
CA LEU A 55 2.87 1.23 -1.37
C LEU A 55 1.66 2.11 -1.68
N GLN A 56 1.71 3.39 -1.29
CA GLN A 56 0.65 4.34 -1.62
C GLN A 56 0.55 4.55 -3.13
N GLN A 57 1.69 4.66 -3.82
CA GLN A 57 1.71 4.77 -5.27
C GLN A 57 1.15 3.50 -5.92
N PHE A 58 1.50 2.33 -5.39
CA PHE A 58 0.94 1.07 -5.88
C PHE A 58 -0.59 1.08 -5.80
N MET A 59 -1.16 1.52 -4.67
CA MET A 59 -2.61 1.56 -4.52
C MET A 59 -3.27 2.58 -5.44
N ASN A 60 -2.58 3.69 -5.75
CA ASN A 60 -3.09 4.66 -6.72
C ASN A 60 -3.11 4.09 -8.14
N ASP A 61 -2.09 3.31 -8.50
CA ASP A 61 -2.00 2.70 -9.82
C ASP A 61 -2.91 1.47 -9.96
N TRP A 62 -3.13 0.75 -8.87
CA TRP A 62 -3.90 -0.50 -8.85
C TRP A 62 -4.95 -0.49 -7.72
N PRO A 63 -5.96 0.40 -7.81
CA PRO A 63 -6.89 0.60 -6.67
C PRO A 63 -7.76 -0.60 -6.33
N THR A 64 -7.97 -1.51 -7.27
CA THR A 64 -8.77 -2.72 -7.05
C THR A 64 -7.91 -3.99 -6.96
N SER A 65 -6.62 -3.82 -6.69
CA SER A 65 -5.69 -4.93 -6.60
C SER A 65 -6.05 -5.90 -5.46
N ARG A 66 -5.79 -7.19 -5.70
CA ARG A 66 -5.87 -8.20 -4.65
C ARG A 66 -4.86 -7.97 -3.53
N TYR A 67 -3.84 -7.15 -3.77
CA TYR A 67 -2.83 -6.79 -2.78
C TYR A 67 -3.18 -5.51 -2.01
N ALA A 68 -4.33 -4.89 -2.30
CA ALA A 68 -4.67 -3.59 -1.72
C ALA A 68 -4.79 -3.63 -0.19
N GLU A 69 -5.39 -4.71 0.36
CA GLU A 69 -5.52 -4.87 1.80
C GLU A 69 -4.15 -4.96 2.48
N GLU A 70 -3.28 -5.82 1.95
CA GLU A 70 -1.94 -5.96 2.48
C GLU A 70 -1.12 -4.70 2.29
N ALA A 71 -1.27 -4.03 1.14
CA ALA A 71 -0.58 -2.77 0.87
C ALA A 71 -0.97 -1.69 1.89
N GLN A 72 -2.26 -1.55 2.15
CA GLN A 72 -2.74 -0.57 3.13
C GLN A 72 -2.25 -0.90 4.54
N PHE A 73 -2.24 -2.18 4.89
CA PHE A 73 -1.70 -2.62 6.17
C PHE A 73 -0.21 -2.31 6.29
N LEU A 74 0.57 -2.58 5.24
CA LEU A 74 2.00 -2.30 5.24
C LEU A 74 2.31 -0.80 5.25
N VAL A 75 1.44 0.04 4.69
CA VAL A 75 1.58 1.49 4.82
C VAL A 75 1.52 1.88 6.30
N LEU A 76 0.52 1.40 7.02
CA LEU A 76 0.38 1.64 8.46
C LEU A 76 1.63 1.18 9.22
N LYS A 77 2.03 -0.06 8.98
CA LYS A 77 3.18 -0.65 9.64
C LYS A 77 4.47 0.10 9.33
N SER A 78 4.66 0.48 8.06
CA SER A 78 5.83 1.25 7.65
C SER A 78 5.89 2.62 8.33
N GLN A 79 4.76 3.30 8.39
CA GLN A 79 4.68 4.61 9.04
C GLN A 79 4.95 4.52 10.53
N PHE A 80 4.41 3.48 11.18
CA PHE A 80 4.67 3.26 12.59
C PHE A 80 6.16 2.99 12.86
N LEU A 81 6.76 2.08 12.11
CA LEU A 81 8.18 1.75 12.28
C LEU A 81 9.09 2.93 11.97
N TYR A 82 8.72 3.72 10.95
CA TYR A 82 9.45 4.94 10.62
C TYR A 82 9.39 5.96 11.77
N ALA A 83 8.22 6.08 12.39
CA ALA A 83 8.04 6.96 13.53
C ALA A 83 8.90 6.53 14.71
N GLU A 84 8.97 5.23 14.98
CA GLU A 84 9.81 4.69 16.06
C GLU A 84 11.29 5.03 15.88
N GLN A 85 11.74 5.02 14.62
CA GLN A 85 13.14 5.29 14.28
C GLN A 85 13.45 6.78 14.16
N SER A 86 12.44 7.61 14.25
CA SER A 86 12.58 9.05 14.06
C SER A 86 13.08 9.75 15.32
N THR A 87 13.66 10.93 15.11
CA THR A 87 14.03 11.79 16.25
C THR A 87 12.77 12.28 16.95
N SER A 88 12.87 12.59 18.25
CA SER A 88 11.75 13.07 19.05
C SER A 88 11.03 14.25 18.39
N ARG A 89 11.77 15.12 17.71
CA ARG A 89 11.25 16.28 17.02
C ARG A 89 10.25 15.92 15.91
N ARG A 90 10.49 14.77 15.23
CA ARG A 90 9.68 14.32 14.09
C ARG A 90 8.64 13.27 14.46
N GLN A 91 8.78 12.67 15.64
CA GLN A 91 7.92 11.54 16.03
C GLN A 91 6.45 11.93 16.12
N GLU A 92 6.14 13.12 16.63
CA GLU A 92 4.76 13.57 16.78
C GLU A 92 4.03 13.52 15.42
N GLU A 93 4.63 14.13 14.41
CA GLU A 93 4.06 14.16 13.05
C GLU A 93 3.92 12.76 12.47
N ARG A 94 4.94 11.94 12.65
CA ARG A 94 4.98 10.60 12.03
C ARG A 94 4.07 9.61 12.71
N TYR A 95 3.89 9.69 14.03
CA TYR A 95 2.88 8.88 14.71
C TYR A 95 1.47 9.31 14.32
N ALA A 96 1.25 10.61 14.11
CA ALA A 96 -0.05 11.10 13.63
C ALA A 96 -0.39 10.52 12.26
N ASP A 97 0.60 10.42 11.35
CA ASP A 97 0.42 9.80 10.03
C ASP A 97 0.03 8.34 10.16
N ALA A 98 0.66 7.61 11.07
CA ALA A 98 0.36 6.20 11.31
C ALA A 98 -1.07 6.02 11.83
N ILE A 99 -1.52 6.89 12.72
CA ILE A 99 -2.88 6.88 13.25
C ILE A 99 -3.90 7.10 12.12
N GLU A 100 -3.63 8.06 11.25
CA GLU A 100 -4.49 8.33 10.10
C GLU A 100 -4.56 7.11 9.18
N SER A 101 -3.43 6.45 8.94
CA SER A 101 -3.39 5.24 8.12
C SER A 101 -4.18 4.11 8.75
N TYR A 102 -4.20 4.00 10.08
CA TYR A 102 -5.04 3.01 10.75
C TYR A 102 -6.52 3.24 10.46
N PHE A 103 -6.98 4.48 10.57
CA PHE A 103 -8.38 4.78 10.29
C PHE A 103 -8.74 4.51 8.84
N THR A 104 -7.84 4.81 7.91
CA THR A 104 -8.03 4.49 6.49
C THR A 104 -8.15 2.98 6.28
N PHE A 105 -7.27 2.21 6.92
CA PHE A 105 -7.31 0.74 6.83
C PHE A 105 -8.61 0.18 7.42
N ALA A 106 -8.99 0.64 8.60
CA ALA A 106 -10.19 0.15 9.28
C ALA A 106 -11.47 0.49 8.51
N ALA A 107 -11.52 1.67 7.91
CA ALA A 107 -12.67 2.09 7.11
C ALA A 107 -12.79 1.29 5.82
N ARG A 108 -11.66 0.99 5.18
CA ARG A 108 -11.63 0.28 3.91
C ARG A 108 -11.78 -1.24 4.07
N PHE A 109 -11.21 -1.80 5.13
CA PHE A 109 -11.21 -3.24 5.37
C PHE A 109 -11.68 -3.57 6.79
N PRO A 110 -12.97 -3.29 7.12
CA PRO A 110 -13.47 -3.46 8.49
C PRO A 110 -13.53 -4.92 8.96
N GLU A 111 -13.51 -5.86 8.01
CA GLU A 111 -13.57 -7.29 8.33
C GLU A 111 -12.24 -8.00 8.13
N SER A 112 -11.16 -7.24 8.01
CA SER A 112 -9.83 -7.81 7.79
C SER A 112 -9.36 -8.65 8.98
N ALA A 113 -8.74 -9.79 8.69
CA ALA A 113 -8.08 -10.61 9.71
C ALA A 113 -6.90 -9.87 10.36
N ARG A 114 -6.39 -8.84 9.70
CA ARG A 114 -5.26 -8.03 10.19
C ARG A 114 -5.72 -6.84 11.06
N LEU A 115 -7.01 -6.68 11.26
CA LEU A 115 -7.54 -5.52 12.00
C LEU A 115 -7.01 -5.48 13.43
N ASN A 116 -6.91 -6.64 14.12
CA ASN A 116 -6.39 -6.69 15.47
C ASN A 116 -4.94 -6.21 15.56
N GLU A 117 -4.12 -6.65 14.62
CA GLU A 117 -2.73 -6.21 14.55
C GLU A 117 -2.64 -4.71 14.23
N ALA A 118 -3.50 -4.24 13.33
CA ALA A 118 -3.59 -2.81 13.00
C ALA A 118 -3.99 -1.99 14.23
N GLU A 119 -4.91 -2.48 15.06
CA GLU A 119 -5.29 -1.82 16.29
C GLU A 119 -4.13 -1.70 17.27
N GLN A 120 -3.27 -2.72 17.33
CA GLN A 120 -2.08 -2.69 18.17
C GLN A 120 -1.14 -1.57 17.74
N PHE A 121 -0.92 -1.41 16.41
CA PHE A 121 -0.13 -0.31 15.90
C PHE A 121 -0.77 1.05 16.20
N HIS A 122 -2.10 1.12 16.14
CA HIS A 122 -2.81 2.34 16.47
C HIS A 122 -2.60 2.72 17.94
N ARG A 123 -2.74 1.77 18.86
CA ARG A 123 -2.52 2.01 20.29
C ARG A 123 -1.09 2.47 20.57
N LYS A 124 -0.11 1.77 19.98
CA LYS A 124 1.29 2.12 20.14
C LYS A 124 1.60 3.50 19.56
N SER A 125 0.97 3.83 18.43
CA SER A 125 1.14 5.14 17.81
C SER A 125 0.57 6.25 18.69
N ARG A 126 -0.58 6.03 19.29
CA ARG A 126 -1.17 7.00 20.22
C ARG A 126 -0.28 7.22 21.44
N THR A 127 0.23 6.14 22.00
CA THR A 127 1.15 6.23 23.16
C THR A 127 2.42 6.97 22.75
N GLY A 128 2.98 6.65 21.59
CA GLY A 128 4.15 7.33 21.08
C GLY A 128 3.91 8.81 20.80
N LEU A 129 2.73 9.15 20.27
CA LEU A 129 2.34 10.52 19.99
C LEU A 129 2.24 11.34 21.30
N GLU A 130 1.58 10.79 22.32
CA GLU A 130 1.46 11.45 23.62
C GLU A 130 2.82 11.69 24.24
N LYS A 131 3.70 10.69 24.21
CA LYS A 131 5.03 10.79 24.74
C LYS A 131 5.86 11.83 23.99
N ALA A 132 5.83 11.82 22.66
CA ALA A 132 6.57 12.77 21.84
C ALA A 132 6.07 14.20 22.07
N SER A 133 4.74 14.38 22.17
CA SER A 133 4.13 15.67 22.45
C SER A 133 4.57 16.23 23.81
N THR A 134 4.65 15.36 24.82
CA THR A 134 5.10 15.73 26.16
C THR A 134 6.59 16.13 26.15
N GLU A 135 7.42 15.39 25.43
CA GLU A 135 8.87 15.68 25.36
C GLU A 135 9.18 16.99 24.66
N GLN A 136 8.31 17.45 23.75
CA GLN A 136 8.50 18.72 23.04
C GLN A 136 8.05 19.94 23.84
N ARG A 137 7.33 19.73 24.92
CA ARG A 137 6.87 20.79 25.83
C ARG A 137 7.89 20.98 26.96
#